data_1e328ebcd0a73849f7db87d9106443ea
#
_entry.id   1e328ebcd0a73849f7db87d9106443ea
#
_cell.length_a   1.000
_cell.length_b   1.000
_cell.length_c   1.000
_cell.angle_alpha   90.00
_cell.angle_beta   90.00
_cell.angle_gamma   90.00
#
_symmetry.space_group_name_H-M   'P 1'
#
loop_
_entity.id
_entity.type
_entity.pdbx_description
1 polymer ?
#
loop_
_entity_poly.entity_id
_entity_poly.type
_entity_poly.pdbx_seq_one_letter_code
_entity_poly.pdbx_strand_id
1 'polypeptide(L)'
;REAGEAKREIERRILRAADQGERHGGPAAPSALTAVLIALLLPALTLLLYSQLGQPGQPDQPLAQREAPAPEPRGLSEDQGQQVNEMIAGLEKRLQAQPDDLDGWILLGRSQAAIGDYDSAANALRRAVALSGDDVELQVALGDILTRGAGGTITPGALAAFQKARKLVPEHLAARYFLALAALQAGQPRKAYDAWLALFQDLPGNSDNRPALASQIRQLAKELGVDPEKELAISGAPGTPVPAPAPAPERAAVPGSAPGPDRAAMA
;
A
#
# COMPACT_ATOMS: atom_id res chain seq x y z
N ARG A 1 -25.77 9.49 -68.42
CA ARG A 1 -26.09 10.94 -68.23
C ARG A 1 -26.55 11.24 -66.79
N GLU A 2 -27.37 10.36 -66.18
CA GLU A 2 -27.90 10.54 -64.82
C GLU A 2 -26.85 10.65 -63.70
N ALA A 3 -25.76 9.89 -63.76
CA ALA A 3 -24.69 9.95 -62.73
C ALA A 3 -23.95 11.29 -62.69
N GLY A 4 -23.88 12.01 -63.83
CA GLY A 4 -23.24 13.32 -63.92
C GLY A 4 -24.12 14.43 -63.34
N GLU A 5 -25.44 14.27 -63.42
CA GLU A 5 -26.40 15.25 -62.87
C GLU A 5 -26.50 15.09 -61.34
N ALA A 6 -26.52 13.85 -60.85
CA ALA A 6 -26.49 13.61 -59.40
C ALA A 6 -25.24 14.14 -58.72
N LYS A 7 -24.09 14.02 -59.35
CA LYS A 7 -22.83 14.59 -58.83
C LYS A 7 -22.86 16.11 -58.73
N ARG A 8 -23.36 16.81 -59.74
CA ARG A 8 -23.51 18.26 -59.74
C ARG A 8 -24.54 18.76 -58.70
N GLU A 9 -25.58 18.00 -58.46
CA GLU A 9 -26.55 18.34 -57.42
C GLU A 9 -25.99 18.19 -56.01
N ILE A 10 -25.17 17.15 -55.76
CA ILE A 10 -24.46 16.97 -54.48
C ILE A 10 -23.45 18.10 -54.26
N GLU A 11 -22.68 18.46 -55.27
CA GLU A 11 -21.72 19.57 -55.21
C GLU A 11 -22.42 20.91 -54.88
N ARG A 12 -23.60 21.19 -55.51
CA ARG A 12 -24.38 22.37 -55.19
C ARG A 12 -24.95 22.35 -53.78
N ARG A 13 -25.36 21.20 -53.26
CA ARG A 13 -25.83 21.09 -51.87
C ARG A 13 -24.70 21.30 -50.85
N ILE A 14 -23.49 20.77 -51.12
CA ILE A 14 -22.31 20.97 -50.28
C ILE A 14 -21.93 22.46 -50.23
N LEU A 15 -21.91 23.14 -51.40
CA LEU A 15 -21.57 24.57 -51.49
C LEU A 15 -22.65 25.45 -50.78
N ARG A 16 -23.93 25.11 -50.87
CA ARG A 16 -24.98 25.83 -50.12
C ARG A 16 -24.89 25.60 -48.63
N ALA A 17 -24.52 24.40 -48.19
CA ALA A 17 -24.33 24.09 -46.78
C ALA A 17 -23.12 24.84 -46.21
N ALA A 18 -22.05 24.97 -46.97
CA ALA A 18 -20.85 25.73 -46.57
C ALA A 18 -21.19 27.25 -46.43
N ASP A 19 -21.91 27.80 -47.39
CA ASP A 19 -22.34 29.24 -47.36
C ASP A 19 -23.37 29.54 -46.23
N GLN A 20 -24.16 28.55 -45.82
CA GLN A 20 -25.03 28.65 -44.65
C GLN A 20 -24.30 28.48 -43.31
N GLY A 21 -23.21 27.73 -43.27
CA GLY A 21 -22.34 27.60 -42.09
C GLY A 21 -21.62 28.89 -41.72
N GLU A 22 -21.27 29.71 -42.70
CA GLU A 22 -20.63 31.00 -42.44
C GLU A 22 -21.61 32.11 -41.94
N ARG A 23 -22.89 31.89 -42.05
CA ARG A 23 -23.92 32.88 -41.58
C ARG A 23 -24.43 32.66 -40.18
N HIS A 24 -24.09 31.54 -39.53
CA HIS A 24 -24.36 31.33 -38.11
C HIS A 24 -23.21 31.94 -37.32
N GLY A 25 -23.45 33.11 -36.76
CA GLY A 25 -22.53 33.99 -36.08
C GLY A 25 -21.48 33.25 -35.26
N GLY A 26 -20.23 33.35 -35.66
CA GLY A 26 -19.11 33.10 -34.77
C GLY A 26 -19.27 33.94 -33.49
N PRO A 27 -18.69 33.53 -32.37
CA PRO A 27 -18.77 34.29 -31.13
C PRO A 27 -18.37 35.74 -31.44
N ALA A 28 -19.27 36.68 -31.07
CA ALA A 28 -19.07 38.13 -31.32
C ALA A 28 -17.64 38.48 -30.91
N ALA A 29 -16.87 39.05 -31.85
CA ALA A 29 -15.50 39.45 -31.56
C ALA A 29 -15.52 40.36 -30.31
N PRO A 30 -14.71 40.06 -29.29
CA PRO A 30 -14.70 40.85 -28.07
C PRO A 30 -14.43 42.31 -28.45
N SER A 31 -15.18 43.25 -27.84
CA SER A 31 -14.95 44.67 -28.08
C SER A 31 -13.47 44.99 -27.80
N ALA A 32 -12.87 45.92 -28.52
CA ALA A 32 -11.45 46.28 -28.33
C ALA A 32 -11.13 46.57 -26.86
N LEU A 33 -12.08 47.07 -26.09
CA LEU A 33 -11.99 47.29 -24.65
C LEU A 33 -11.88 45.94 -23.86
N THR A 34 -12.68 44.94 -24.21
CA THR A 34 -12.60 43.62 -23.54
C THR A 34 -11.33 42.88 -23.91
N ALA A 35 -10.84 42.98 -25.13
CA ALA A 35 -9.56 42.41 -25.55
C ALA A 35 -8.37 43.04 -24.81
N VAL A 36 -8.37 44.38 -24.64
CA VAL A 36 -7.31 45.07 -23.87
C VAL A 36 -7.38 44.74 -22.38
N LEU A 37 -8.58 44.64 -21.80
CA LEU A 37 -8.75 44.22 -20.41
C LEU A 37 -8.22 42.80 -20.17
N ILE A 38 -8.53 41.86 -21.03
CA ILE A 38 -8.04 40.47 -20.91
C ILE A 38 -6.52 40.43 -21.07
N ALA A 39 -5.97 41.19 -22.06
CA ALA A 39 -4.54 41.25 -22.31
C ALA A 39 -3.70 41.85 -21.15
N LEU A 40 -4.29 42.70 -20.34
CA LEU A 40 -3.65 43.29 -19.17
C LEU A 40 -3.95 42.51 -17.88
N LEU A 41 -5.12 41.97 -17.71
CA LEU A 41 -5.56 41.31 -16.49
C LEU A 41 -4.97 39.90 -16.35
N LEU A 42 -4.80 39.15 -17.46
CA LEU A 42 -4.22 37.82 -17.45
C LEU A 42 -2.74 37.83 -17.00
N PRO A 43 -1.84 38.66 -17.56
CA PRO A 43 -0.45 38.70 -17.10
C PRO A 43 -0.33 39.29 -15.68
N ALA A 44 -1.17 40.25 -15.31
CA ALA A 44 -1.19 40.79 -13.95
C ALA A 44 -1.61 39.70 -12.92
N LEU A 45 -2.64 38.91 -13.23
CA LEU A 45 -3.11 37.83 -12.39
C LEU A 45 -2.05 36.70 -12.30
N THR A 46 -1.40 36.36 -13.41
CA THR A 46 -0.31 35.33 -13.39
C THR A 46 0.89 35.80 -12.59
N LEU A 47 1.28 37.07 -12.68
CA LEU A 47 2.37 37.65 -11.88
C LEU A 47 1.98 37.69 -10.38
N LEU A 48 0.75 38.03 -10.07
CA LEU A 48 0.26 38.01 -8.68
C LEU A 48 0.21 36.60 -8.12
N LEU A 49 -0.29 35.64 -8.89
CA LEU A 49 -0.30 34.23 -8.50
C LEU A 49 1.14 33.70 -8.33
N TYR A 50 2.05 34.05 -9.25
CA TYR A 50 3.45 33.66 -9.18
C TYR A 50 4.18 34.27 -7.97
N SER A 51 3.86 35.53 -7.60
CA SER A 51 4.46 36.17 -6.41
C SER A 51 3.95 35.60 -5.10
N GLN A 52 2.71 35.07 -5.07
CA GLN A 52 2.09 34.47 -3.88
C GLN A 52 2.41 32.99 -3.70
N LEU A 53 2.42 32.20 -4.80
CA LEU A 53 2.63 30.76 -4.76
C LEU A 53 4.02 30.33 -5.25
N GLY A 54 4.72 31.20 -5.98
CA GLY A 54 6.08 30.94 -6.50
C GLY A 54 7.17 31.42 -5.53
N GLN A 55 8.37 30.94 -5.75
CA GLN A 55 9.56 31.39 -5.03
C GLN A 55 10.47 32.18 -5.99
N PRO A 56 10.17 33.45 -6.27
CA PRO A 56 10.85 34.25 -7.30
C PRO A 56 12.34 34.54 -7.00
N GLY A 57 12.82 34.16 -5.81
CA GLY A 57 14.23 34.33 -5.40
C GLY A 57 15.10 33.07 -5.52
N GLN A 58 14.57 31.94 -5.98
CA GLN A 58 15.39 30.76 -6.15
C GLN A 58 16.03 30.71 -7.54
N PRO A 59 17.36 30.45 -7.66
CA PRO A 59 18.01 30.28 -8.95
C PRO A 59 17.47 29.04 -9.66
N ASP A 60 17.37 29.13 -10.99
CA ASP A 60 16.96 28.02 -11.84
C ASP A 60 17.88 26.80 -11.63
N GLN A 61 17.35 25.73 -11.08
CA GLN A 61 18.08 24.46 -10.95
C GLN A 61 17.63 23.50 -12.04
N PRO A 62 18.56 23.05 -12.92
CA PRO A 62 18.27 22.00 -13.88
C PRO A 62 17.72 20.75 -13.18
N LEU A 63 16.73 20.06 -13.78
CA LEU A 63 16.11 18.86 -13.22
C LEU A 63 17.12 17.81 -12.73
N ALA A 64 18.27 17.70 -13.41
CA ALA A 64 19.36 16.80 -13.04
C ALA A 64 20.13 17.21 -11.76
N GLN A 65 19.97 18.45 -11.29
CA GLN A 65 20.61 18.98 -10.08
C GLN A 65 19.61 19.24 -8.95
N ARG A 66 18.32 19.00 -9.19
CA ARG A 66 17.35 18.93 -8.10
C ARG A 66 17.66 17.66 -7.32
N GLU A 67 18.34 17.79 -6.21
CA GLU A 67 18.17 16.78 -5.17
C GLU A 67 16.67 16.67 -4.96
N ALA A 68 16.11 15.46 -5.18
CA ALA A 68 14.74 15.21 -4.76
C ALA A 68 14.66 15.72 -3.32
N PRO A 69 13.72 16.64 -2.97
CA PRO A 69 13.59 17.07 -1.60
C PRO A 69 13.57 15.79 -0.79
N ALA A 70 14.55 15.64 0.12
CA ALA A 70 14.54 14.54 1.06
C ALA A 70 13.12 14.52 1.57
N PRO A 71 12.42 13.36 1.54
CA PRO A 71 11.07 13.30 2.05
C PRO A 71 11.16 13.91 3.44
N GLU A 72 10.69 15.15 3.57
CA GLU A 72 10.57 15.78 4.86
C GLU A 72 9.89 14.73 5.71
N PRO A 73 10.44 14.36 6.88
CA PRO A 73 9.72 13.47 7.76
C PRO A 73 8.33 14.09 7.85
N ARG A 74 7.33 13.42 7.33
CA ARG A 74 5.94 13.87 7.40
C ARG A 74 5.54 13.84 8.86
N GLY A 75 6.16 14.72 9.62
CA GLY A 75 5.75 15.09 10.96
C GLY A 75 4.34 15.67 10.80
N LEU A 76 3.41 15.12 11.56
CA LEU A 76 2.11 15.73 11.71
C LEU A 76 2.34 17.20 12.08
N SER A 77 1.62 18.15 11.46
CA SER A 77 1.61 19.53 11.96
C SER A 77 1.22 19.51 13.45
N GLU A 78 1.63 20.51 14.22
CA GLU A 78 1.33 20.56 15.66
C GLU A 78 -0.17 20.36 15.92
N ASP A 79 -1.04 20.98 15.11
CA ASP A 79 -2.49 20.81 15.20
C ASP A 79 -2.94 19.37 14.90
N GLN A 80 -2.35 18.73 13.89
CA GLN A 80 -2.64 17.32 13.57
C GLN A 80 -2.17 16.38 14.68
N GLY A 81 -1.01 16.68 15.26
CA GLY A 81 -0.48 15.93 16.39
C GLY A 81 -1.39 16.03 17.62
N GLN A 82 -1.92 17.21 17.92
CA GLN A 82 -2.88 17.42 19.01
C GLN A 82 -4.18 16.64 18.78
N GLN A 83 -4.76 16.70 17.58
CA GLN A 83 -5.97 15.96 17.22
C GLN A 83 -5.77 14.44 17.35
N VAL A 84 -4.62 13.92 16.92
CA VAL A 84 -4.30 12.49 17.06
C VAL A 84 -4.17 12.11 18.54
N ASN A 85 -3.52 12.93 19.36
CA ASN A 85 -3.40 12.68 20.81
C ASN A 85 -4.75 12.69 21.52
N GLU A 86 -5.64 13.63 21.18
CA GLU A 86 -7.01 13.67 21.72
C GLU A 86 -7.82 12.43 21.33
N MET A 87 -7.68 11.98 20.09
CA MET A 87 -8.34 10.76 19.60
C MET A 87 -7.81 9.51 20.34
N ILE A 88 -6.48 9.41 20.55
CA ILE A 88 -5.87 8.34 21.34
C ILE A 88 -6.40 8.34 22.76
N ALA A 89 -6.41 9.48 23.44
CA ALA A 89 -6.93 9.60 24.82
C ALA A 89 -8.43 9.22 24.91
N GLY A 90 -9.24 9.60 23.92
CA GLY A 90 -10.64 9.21 23.83
C GLY A 90 -10.81 7.70 23.67
N LEU A 91 -9.95 7.08 22.84
CA LEU A 91 -9.96 5.64 22.61
C LEU A 91 -9.50 4.86 23.86
N GLU A 92 -8.47 5.33 24.55
CA GLU A 92 -8.01 4.74 25.82
C GLU A 92 -9.10 4.75 26.88
N LYS A 93 -9.80 5.88 27.03
CA LYS A 93 -10.94 5.99 27.96
C LYS A 93 -12.07 5.00 27.63
N ARG A 94 -12.37 4.85 26.32
CA ARG A 94 -13.37 3.87 25.88
C ARG A 94 -12.95 2.44 26.21
N LEU A 95 -11.67 2.09 25.99
CA LEU A 95 -11.14 0.76 26.26
C LEU A 95 -11.05 0.43 27.74
N GLN A 96 -10.95 1.42 28.64
CA GLN A 96 -11.08 1.22 30.07
C GLN A 96 -12.49 0.77 30.44
N ALA A 97 -13.53 1.27 29.75
CA ALA A 97 -14.92 0.88 29.97
C ALA A 97 -15.30 -0.41 29.21
N GLN A 98 -14.60 -0.72 28.11
CA GLN A 98 -14.83 -1.86 27.23
C GLN A 98 -13.51 -2.62 26.98
N PRO A 99 -12.97 -3.32 27.97
CA PRO A 99 -11.66 -3.97 27.87
C PRO A 99 -11.60 -5.13 26.87
N ASP A 100 -12.74 -5.66 26.45
CA ASP A 100 -12.86 -6.79 25.50
C ASP A 100 -13.03 -6.32 24.04
N ASP A 101 -12.94 -5.00 23.77
CA ASP A 101 -13.01 -4.44 22.44
C ASP A 101 -11.69 -4.70 21.67
N LEU A 102 -11.62 -5.84 20.98
CA LEU A 102 -10.46 -6.25 20.20
C LEU A 102 -10.08 -5.21 19.14
N ASP A 103 -11.06 -4.74 18.38
CA ASP A 103 -10.82 -3.76 17.29
C ASP A 103 -10.32 -2.43 17.85
N GLY A 104 -10.85 -2.02 19.00
CA GLY A 104 -10.38 -0.85 19.72
C GLY A 104 -8.91 -0.96 20.13
N TRP A 105 -8.47 -2.10 20.65
CA TRP A 105 -7.07 -2.32 21.01
C TRP A 105 -6.15 -2.34 19.78
N ILE A 106 -6.59 -2.92 18.67
CA ILE A 106 -5.85 -2.89 17.40
C ILE A 106 -5.70 -1.45 16.88
N LEU A 107 -6.79 -0.69 16.90
CA LEU A 107 -6.79 0.71 16.48
C LEU A 107 -5.87 1.56 17.36
N LEU A 108 -5.93 1.38 18.69
CA LEU A 108 -5.07 2.08 19.64
C LEU A 108 -3.58 1.80 19.34
N GLY A 109 -3.22 0.53 19.18
CA GLY A 109 -1.85 0.14 18.88
C GLY A 109 -1.33 0.74 17.56
N ARG A 110 -2.16 0.77 16.52
CA ARG A 110 -1.80 1.40 15.24
C ARG A 110 -1.66 2.92 15.37
N SER A 111 -2.55 3.58 16.09
CA SER A 111 -2.51 5.03 16.29
C SER A 111 -1.26 5.47 17.08
N GLN A 112 -0.94 4.76 18.16
CA GLN A 112 0.26 4.99 18.95
C GLN A 112 1.54 4.73 18.15
N ALA A 113 1.56 3.67 17.34
CA ALA A 113 2.68 3.39 16.43
C ALA A 113 2.89 4.48 15.37
N ALA A 114 1.80 5.08 14.87
CA ALA A 114 1.86 6.14 13.87
C ALA A 114 2.51 7.44 14.41
N ILE A 115 2.38 7.70 15.72
CA ILE A 115 3.06 8.83 16.37
C ILE A 115 4.43 8.46 16.96
N GLY A 116 4.88 7.20 16.77
CA GLY A 116 6.18 6.73 17.24
C GLY A 116 6.21 6.25 18.69
N ASP A 117 5.06 6.22 19.38
CA ASP A 117 4.95 5.64 20.73
C ASP A 117 4.84 4.11 20.65
N TYR A 118 5.98 3.48 20.36
CA TYR A 118 6.05 2.02 20.17
C TYR A 118 5.82 1.21 21.45
N ASP A 119 6.14 1.78 22.61
CA ASP A 119 5.93 1.10 23.90
C ASP A 119 4.44 0.97 24.23
N SER A 120 3.70 2.06 24.12
CA SER A 120 2.25 2.06 24.26
C SER A 120 1.57 1.21 23.21
N ALA A 121 2.01 1.31 21.95
CA ALA A 121 1.51 0.49 20.85
C ALA A 121 1.71 -1.02 21.10
N ALA A 122 2.88 -1.42 21.60
CA ALA A 122 3.13 -2.82 21.97
C ALA A 122 2.21 -3.29 23.12
N ASN A 123 1.91 -2.42 24.09
CA ASN A 123 0.99 -2.75 25.18
C ASN A 123 -0.43 -2.95 24.65
N ALA A 124 -0.92 -2.07 23.80
CA ALA A 124 -2.22 -2.21 23.16
C ALA A 124 -2.32 -3.50 22.32
N LEU A 125 -1.29 -3.79 21.49
CA LEU A 125 -1.26 -5.00 20.67
C LEU A 125 -1.16 -6.28 21.53
N ARG A 126 -0.48 -6.26 22.69
CA ARG A 126 -0.51 -7.41 23.61
C ARG A 126 -1.91 -7.70 24.13
N ARG A 127 -2.71 -6.66 24.39
CA ARG A 127 -4.12 -6.82 24.77
C ARG A 127 -4.93 -7.41 23.62
N ALA A 128 -4.74 -6.89 22.40
CA ALA A 128 -5.38 -7.45 21.22
C ALA A 128 -5.03 -8.94 21.01
N VAL A 129 -3.77 -9.29 21.11
CA VAL A 129 -3.28 -10.69 21.03
C VAL A 129 -3.91 -11.57 22.11
N ALA A 130 -4.08 -11.06 23.34
CA ALA A 130 -4.69 -11.82 24.41
C ALA A 130 -6.20 -12.07 24.18
N LEU A 131 -6.89 -11.16 23.50
CA LEU A 131 -8.31 -11.28 23.17
C LEU A 131 -8.55 -12.14 21.91
N SER A 132 -7.67 -12.05 20.90
CA SER A 132 -7.83 -12.75 19.62
C SER A 132 -7.40 -14.22 19.64
N GLY A 133 -6.62 -14.65 20.64
CA GLY A 133 -6.04 -15.99 20.69
C GLY A 133 -4.89 -16.20 19.69
N ASP A 134 -5.12 -17.01 18.66
CA ASP A 134 -4.09 -17.43 17.69
C ASP A 134 -4.15 -16.63 16.38
N ASP A 135 -4.34 -15.31 16.45
CA ASP A 135 -4.29 -14.44 15.28
C ASP A 135 -2.82 -14.20 14.86
N VAL A 136 -2.49 -14.64 13.65
CA VAL A 136 -1.14 -14.58 13.07
C VAL A 136 -0.73 -13.14 12.78
N GLU A 137 -1.64 -12.34 12.23
CA GLU A 137 -1.37 -10.96 11.84
C GLU A 137 -1.09 -10.10 13.06
N LEU A 138 -1.80 -10.32 14.16
CA LEU A 138 -1.53 -9.62 15.41
C LEU A 138 -0.21 -10.03 16.05
N GLN A 139 0.20 -11.30 15.94
CA GLN A 139 1.53 -11.74 16.37
C GLN A 139 2.62 -11.04 15.56
N VAL A 140 2.46 -10.96 14.24
CA VAL A 140 3.43 -10.28 13.36
C VAL A 140 3.45 -8.78 13.65
N ALA A 141 2.28 -8.14 13.82
CA ALA A 141 2.19 -6.72 14.15
C ALA A 141 2.87 -6.41 15.49
N LEU A 142 2.66 -7.24 16.51
CA LEU A 142 3.34 -7.08 17.81
C LEU A 142 4.85 -7.21 17.66
N GLY A 143 5.33 -8.20 16.91
CA GLY A 143 6.76 -8.39 16.64
C GLY A 143 7.37 -7.19 15.90
N ASP A 144 6.69 -6.66 14.88
CA ASP A 144 7.13 -5.47 14.13
C ASP A 144 7.23 -4.24 15.03
N ILE A 145 6.22 -3.96 15.83
CA ILE A 145 6.21 -2.83 16.76
C ILE A 145 7.35 -2.93 17.80
N LEU A 146 7.56 -4.10 18.37
CA LEU A 146 8.67 -4.34 19.30
C LEU A 146 10.03 -4.16 18.63
N THR A 147 10.14 -4.51 17.36
CA THR A 147 11.37 -4.32 16.56
C THR A 147 11.60 -2.84 16.26
N ARG A 148 10.57 -2.10 15.87
CA ARG A 148 10.65 -0.64 15.65
C ARG A 148 11.00 0.12 16.90
N GLY A 149 10.38 -0.20 18.03
CA GLY A 149 10.68 0.41 19.33
C GLY A 149 12.13 0.16 19.78
N ALA A 150 12.72 -0.95 19.33
CA ALA A 150 14.14 -1.26 19.59
C ALA A 150 15.09 -0.80 18.45
N GLY A 151 14.67 0.17 17.62
CA GLY A 151 15.51 0.71 16.55
C GLY A 151 15.92 -0.32 15.49
N GLY A 152 15.04 -1.29 15.19
CA GLY A 152 15.27 -2.35 14.20
C GLY A 152 15.92 -3.62 14.78
N THR A 153 16.20 -3.66 16.07
CA THR A 153 16.73 -4.85 16.73
C THR A 153 15.61 -5.83 17.09
N ILE A 154 15.80 -7.10 16.75
CA ILE A 154 14.84 -8.15 17.12
C ILE A 154 15.01 -8.48 18.61
N THR A 155 14.14 -7.93 19.44
CA THR A 155 14.13 -8.23 20.88
C THR A 155 13.64 -9.65 21.16
N PRO A 156 13.91 -10.23 22.34
CA PRO A 156 13.37 -11.54 22.71
C PRO A 156 11.84 -11.61 22.60
N GLY A 157 11.12 -10.53 22.92
CA GLY A 157 9.66 -10.44 22.77
C GLY A 157 9.22 -10.45 21.29
N ALA A 158 9.91 -9.71 20.44
CA ALA A 158 9.65 -9.72 19.00
C ALA A 158 9.94 -11.10 18.40
N LEU A 159 11.06 -11.71 18.77
CA LEU A 159 11.41 -13.05 18.33
C LEU A 159 10.33 -14.08 18.70
N ALA A 160 9.84 -14.04 19.94
CA ALA A 160 8.77 -14.95 20.39
C ALA A 160 7.47 -14.76 19.59
N ALA A 161 7.10 -13.51 19.31
CA ALA A 161 5.92 -13.19 18.51
C ALA A 161 6.05 -13.72 17.07
N PHE A 162 7.19 -13.52 16.40
CA PHE A 162 7.43 -14.06 15.05
C PHE A 162 7.50 -15.59 15.04
N GLN A 163 8.10 -16.21 16.07
CA GLN A 163 8.11 -17.66 16.20
C GLN A 163 6.70 -18.23 16.38
N LYS A 164 5.83 -17.55 17.14
CA LYS A 164 4.43 -17.96 17.30
C LYS A 164 3.69 -17.80 15.98
N ALA A 165 3.85 -16.68 15.27
CA ALA A 165 3.28 -16.47 13.96
C ALA A 165 3.68 -17.59 12.98
N ARG A 166 4.96 -17.96 12.94
CA ARG A 166 5.45 -19.05 12.08
C ARG A 166 4.93 -20.43 12.46
N LYS A 167 4.67 -20.67 13.75
CA LYS A 167 4.06 -21.94 14.19
C LYS A 167 2.60 -22.04 13.71
N LEU A 168 1.88 -20.92 13.69
CA LEU A 168 0.50 -20.87 13.23
C LEU A 168 0.41 -20.98 11.71
N VAL A 169 1.26 -20.22 11.01
CA VAL A 169 1.34 -20.23 9.54
C VAL A 169 2.82 -20.32 9.13
N PRO A 170 3.33 -21.54 8.83
CA PRO A 170 4.74 -21.76 8.51
C PRO A 170 5.25 -20.93 7.32
N GLU A 171 4.40 -20.66 6.34
CA GLU A 171 4.74 -19.90 5.12
C GLU A 171 4.48 -18.39 5.23
N HIS A 172 4.17 -17.88 6.42
CA HIS A 172 3.91 -16.45 6.60
C HIS A 172 5.15 -15.60 6.28
N LEU A 173 5.08 -14.82 5.20
CA LEU A 173 6.24 -14.16 4.60
C LEU A 173 6.94 -13.19 5.57
N ALA A 174 6.18 -12.36 6.28
CA ALA A 174 6.76 -11.40 7.23
C ALA A 174 7.41 -12.10 8.42
N ALA A 175 6.80 -13.14 8.98
CA ALA A 175 7.41 -13.91 10.07
C ALA A 175 8.72 -14.56 9.64
N ARG A 176 8.78 -15.14 8.44
CA ARG A 176 10.01 -15.73 7.85
C ARG A 176 11.09 -14.67 7.65
N TYR A 177 10.73 -13.49 7.15
CA TYR A 177 11.65 -12.38 6.96
C TYR A 177 12.29 -11.94 8.27
N PHE A 178 11.50 -11.68 9.31
CA PHE A 178 12.00 -11.21 10.59
C PHE A 178 12.79 -12.29 11.35
N LEU A 179 12.44 -13.55 11.21
CA LEU A 179 13.22 -14.66 11.77
C LEU A 179 14.59 -14.80 11.10
N ALA A 180 14.68 -14.57 9.80
CA ALA A 180 15.97 -14.52 9.11
C ALA A 180 16.81 -13.31 9.57
N LEU A 181 16.17 -12.13 9.74
CA LEU A 181 16.81 -10.94 10.32
C LEU A 181 17.33 -11.23 11.74
N ALA A 182 16.55 -11.92 12.57
CA ALA A 182 16.98 -12.35 13.90
C ALA A 182 18.23 -13.24 13.85
N ALA A 183 18.28 -14.17 12.88
CA ALA A 183 19.46 -15.02 12.69
C ALA A 183 20.69 -14.19 12.28
N LEU A 184 20.52 -13.18 11.43
CA LEU A 184 21.59 -12.26 11.05
C LEU A 184 22.12 -11.48 12.26
N GLN A 185 21.23 -10.91 13.06
CA GLN A 185 21.58 -10.15 14.26
C GLN A 185 22.23 -11.03 15.36
N ALA A 186 21.91 -12.34 15.34
CA ALA A 186 22.56 -13.33 16.22
C ALA A 186 23.92 -13.83 15.69
N GLY A 187 24.50 -13.20 14.66
CA GLY A 187 25.80 -13.57 14.10
C GLY A 187 25.75 -14.86 13.26
N GLN A 188 24.58 -15.20 12.68
CA GLN A 188 24.39 -16.37 11.83
C GLN A 188 24.10 -15.95 10.37
N PRO A 189 25.04 -15.25 9.69
CA PRO A 189 24.76 -14.63 8.39
C PRO A 189 24.43 -15.68 7.31
N ARG A 190 25.07 -16.85 7.35
CA ARG A 190 24.77 -17.92 6.39
C ARG A 190 23.32 -18.41 6.50
N LYS A 191 22.84 -18.60 7.72
CA LYS A 191 21.45 -19.02 7.96
C LYS A 191 20.44 -17.95 7.53
N ALA A 192 20.76 -16.67 7.75
CA ALA A 192 19.92 -15.56 7.29
C ALA A 192 19.87 -15.53 5.75
N TYR A 193 21.01 -15.69 5.09
CA TYR A 193 21.11 -15.74 3.63
C TYR A 193 20.24 -16.86 3.05
N ASP A 194 20.40 -18.08 3.54
CA ASP A 194 19.64 -19.24 3.05
C ASP A 194 18.13 -19.07 3.29
N ALA A 195 17.73 -18.47 4.43
CA ALA A 195 16.33 -18.21 4.74
C ALA A 195 15.72 -17.11 3.86
N TRP A 196 16.45 -16.02 3.60
CA TRP A 196 15.98 -14.96 2.71
C TRP A 196 15.95 -15.41 1.26
N LEU A 197 16.89 -16.24 0.82
CA LEU A 197 16.87 -16.80 -0.52
C LEU A 197 15.65 -17.71 -0.73
N ALA A 198 15.35 -18.59 0.21
CA ALA A 198 14.14 -19.41 0.18
C ALA A 198 12.86 -18.54 0.16
N LEU A 199 12.82 -17.48 0.99
CA LEU A 199 11.72 -16.54 0.99
C LEU A 199 11.57 -15.83 -0.38
N PHE A 200 12.68 -15.44 -1.00
CA PHE A 200 12.70 -14.80 -2.32
C PHE A 200 12.16 -15.71 -3.42
N GLN A 201 12.44 -17.01 -3.35
CA GLN A 201 11.92 -17.99 -4.29
C GLN A 201 10.40 -18.18 -4.17
N ASP A 202 9.86 -18.07 -2.95
CA ASP A 202 8.43 -18.21 -2.69
C ASP A 202 7.62 -16.91 -2.98
N LEU A 203 8.30 -15.77 -3.08
CA LEU A 203 7.64 -14.50 -3.39
C LEU A 203 7.15 -14.47 -4.85
N PRO A 204 5.89 -13.99 -5.10
CA PRO A 204 5.41 -13.74 -6.46
C PRO A 204 6.36 -12.83 -7.25
N GLY A 205 6.53 -13.11 -8.54
CA GLY A 205 7.44 -12.35 -9.41
C GLY A 205 7.16 -10.86 -9.48
N ASN A 206 5.89 -10.46 -9.29
CA ASN A 206 5.40 -9.08 -9.29
C ASN A 206 5.29 -8.46 -7.87
N SER A 207 5.85 -9.09 -6.86
CA SER A 207 5.82 -8.54 -5.48
C SER A 207 6.70 -7.30 -5.36
N ASP A 208 6.14 -6.21 -4.82
CA ASP A 208 6.85 -4.95 -4.56
C ASP A 208 8.02 -5.11 -3.58
N ASN A 209 7.99 -6.14 -2.74
CA ASN A 209 9.04 -6.41 -1.77
C ASN A 209 10.24 -7.16 -2.37
N ARG A 210 10.09 -7.71 -3.56
CA ARG A 210 11.11 -8.53 -4.22
C ARG A 210 12.43 -7.79 -4.47
N PRO A 211 12.43 -6.54 -5.01
CA PRO A 211 13.67 -5.78 -5.22
C PRO A 211 14.43 -5.47 -3.92
N ALA A 212 13.70 -5.12 -2.86
CA ALA A 212 14.28 -4.81 -1.56
C ALA A 212 14.95 -6.06 -0.95
N LEU A 213 14.26 -7.21 -0.97
CA LEU A 213 14.79 -8.47 -0.48
C LEU A 213 16.00 -8.93 -1.29
N ALA A 214 15.96 -8.81 -2.63
CA ALA A 214 17.10 -9.13 -3.50
C ALA A 214 18.33 -8.28 -3.17
N SER A 215 18.14 -6.99 -2.87
CA SER A 215 19.22 -6.09 -2.46
C SER A 215 19.88 -6.55 -1.16
N GLN A 216 19.08 -6.95 -0.17
CA GLN A 216 19.60 -7.47 1.10
C GLN A 216 20.34 -8.79 0.92
N ILE A 217 19.82 -9.70 0.09
CA ILE A 217 20.50 -10.96 -0.25
C ILE A 217 21.85 -10.68 -0.90
N ARG A 218 21.93 -9.74 -1.87
CA ARG A 218 23.20 -9.36 -2.52
C ARG A 218 24.22 -8.78 -1.54
N GLN A 219 23.76 -7.91 -0.65
CA GLN A 219 24.63 -7.33 0.36
C GLN A 219 25.24 -8.42 1.25
N LEU A 220 24.39 -9.32 1.76
CA LEU A 220 24.83 -10.43 2.62
C LEU A 220 25.69 -11.45 1.87
N ALA A 221 25.39 -11.71 0.60
CA ALA A 221 26.20 -12.57 -0.26
C ALA A 221 27.63 -12.05 -0.43
N LYS A 222 27.77 -10.72 -0.60
CA LYS A 222 29.08 -10.06 -0.68
C LYS A 222 29.90 -10.26 0.60
N GLU A 223 29.28 -10.17 1.77
CA GLU A 223 29.94 -10.43 3.05
C GLU A 223 30.36 -11.90 3.21
N LEU A 224 29.56 -12.81 2.68
CA LEU A 224 29.81 -14.25 2.71
C LEU A 224 30.75 -14.75 1.59
N GLY A 225 31.09 -13.90 0.61
CA GLY A 225 31.90 -14.29 -0.54
C GLY A 225 31.18 -15.28 -1.48
N VAL A 226 29.85 -15.24 -1.57
CA VAL A 226 29.02 -16.09 -2.45
C VAL A 226 28.41 -15.27 -3.58
N ASP A 227 28.12 -15.92 -4.72
CA ASP A 227 27.47 -15.28 -5.86
C ASP A 227 25.97 -15.63 -5.86
N PRO A 228 25.07 -14.66 -5.57
CA PRO A 228 23.64 -14.89 -5.52
C PRO A 228 22.95 -14.81 -6.88
N GLU A 229 23.59 -14.27 -7.92
CA GLU A 229 22.92 -13.88 -9.17
C GLU A 229 22.27 -15.06 -9.88
N LYS A 230 22.92 -16.23 -9.82
CA LYS A 230 22.40 -17.45 -10.40
C LYS A 230 21.08 -17.89 -9.74
N GLU A 231 20.99 -17.75 -8.44
CA GLU A 231 19.84 -18.15 -7.63
C GLU A 231 18.71 -17.12 -7.69
N LEU A 232 19.05 -15.82 -7.73
CA LEU A 232 18.10 -14.72 -7.92
C LEU A 232 17.53 -14.70 -9.35
N ALA A 233 18.33 -15.04 -10.38
CA ALA A 233 17.88 -15.07 -11.77
C ALA A 233 16.89 -16.21 -12.05
N ILE A 234 17.06 -17.38 -11.45
CA ILE A 234 16.17 -18.54 -11.62
C ILE A 234 14.74 -18.21 -11.15
N SER A 235 14.61 -17.40 -10.11
CA SER A 235 13.30 -16.95 -9.60
C SER A 235 12.65 -15.81 -10.39
N GLY A 236 13.35 -15.23 -11.38
CA GLY A 236 12.84 -14.17 -12.26
C GLY A 236 12.18 -14.68 -13.54
N ALA A 237 12.23 -15.97 -13.85
CA ALA A 237 11.50 -16.54 -14.97
C ALA A 237 9.98 -16.44 -14.70
N PRO A 238 9.17 -15.96 -15.68
CA PRO A 238 7.72 -15.91 -15.51
C PRO A 238 7.19 -17.32 -15.23
N GLY A 239 6.61 -17.47 -14.07
CA GLY A 239 5.98 -18.63 -13.45
C GLY A 239 5.89 -19.91 -14.30
N THR A 240 6.63 -20.92 -13.90
CA THR A 240 6.05 -22.27 -13.96
C THR A 240 4.77 -22.23 -13.13
N PRO A 241 3.59 -22.58 -13.69
CA PRO A 241 2.37 -22.62 -12.91
C PRO A 241 2.60 -23.54 -11.70
N VAL A 242 2.45 -23.00 -10.50
CA VAL A 242 2.33 -23.81 -9.30
C VAL A 242 1.20 -24.80 -9.60
N PRO A 243 1.42 -26.13 -9.55
CA PRO A 243 0.36 -27.09 -9.73
C PRO A 243 -0.73 -26.72 -8.73
N ALA A 244 -1.96 -26.51 -9.26
CA ALA A 244 -3.12 -26.18 -8.45
C ALA A 244 -3.19 -27.19 -7.28
N PRO A 245 -3.46 -26.75 -6.04
CA PRO A 245 -3.62 -27.65 -4.91
C PRO A 245 -4.66 -28.70 -5.32
N ALA A 246 -4.31 -29.96 -5.14
CA ALA A 246 -5.20 -31.07 -5.41
C ALA A 246 -6.56 -30.79 -4.76
N PRO A 247 -7.69 -31.00 -5.46
CA PRO A 247 -9.00 -30.79 -4.89
C PRO A 247 -9.09 -31.54 -3.56
N ALA A 248 -9.51 -30.83 -2.51
CA ALA A 248 -9.73 -31.41 -1.22
C ALA A 248 -10.60 -32.65 -1.37
N PRO A 249 -10.30 -33.78 -0.68
CA PRO A 249 -11.09 -34.97 -0.80
C PRO A 249 -12.55 -34.62 -0.47
N GLU A 250 -13.42 -34.90 -1.45
CA GLU A 250 -14.86 -34.72 -1.36
C GLU A 250 -15.33 -35.36 -0.04
N ARG A 251 -15.86 -34.54 0.86
CA ARG A 251 -16.44 -35.02 2.10
C ARG A 251 -17.49 -36.05 1.73
N ALA A 252 -17.21 -37.32 2.03
CA ALA A 252 -18.17 -38.38 1.91
C ALA A 252 -19.49 -37.94 2.55
N ALA A 253 -20.55 -37.93 1.76
CA ALA A 253 -21.88 -37.65 2.21
C ALA A 253 -22.23 -38.60 3.37
N VAL A 254 -22.58 -38.01 4.50
CA VAL A 254 -23.11 -38.77 5.64
C VAL A 254 -24.50 -39.27 5.23
N PRO A 255 -24.74 -40.59 5.17
CA PRO A 255 -26.05 -41.09 4.85
C PRO A 255 -26.99 -40.96 6.04
N GLY A 256 -28.11 -40.30 5.84
CA GLY A 256 -29.37 -40.58 6.49
C GLY A 256 -29.57 -40.04 7.90
N SER A 257 -30.08 -38.81 8.03
CA SER A 257 -30.98 -38.45 9.13
C SER A 257 -32.39 -38.95 8.73
N ALA A 258 -32.86 -39.98 9.38
CA ALA A 258 -34.24 -40.43 9.28
C ALA A 258 -35.19 -39.35 9.77
N PRO A 259 -36.39 -39.17 9.18
CA PRO A 259 -37.40 -38.22 9.69
C PRO A 259 -37.95 -38.69 11.03
N GLY A 260 -37.91 -37.81 11.99
CA GLY A 260 -38.49 -38.01 13.32
C GLY A 260 -40.03 -38.11 13.22
N PRO A 261 -40.70 -38.81 14.17
CA PRO A 261 -42.11 -39.09 14.09
C PRO A 261 -42.97 -37.84 14.32
N ASP A 262 -44.05 -37.78 13.52
CA ASP A 262 -45.12 -36.78 13.56
C ASP A 262 -45.69 -36.58 14.98
N ARG A 263 -45.61 -35.34 15.45
CA ARG A 263 -46.34 -34.84 16.61
C ARG A 263 -47.73 -34.34 16.19
N ALA A 264 -48.57 -35.27 15.68
CA ALA A 264 -49.95 -34.97 15.41
C ALA A 264 -50.83 -36.18 15.86
N ALA A 265 -50.93 -36.43 17.17
CA ALA A 265 -52.01 -37.19 17.81
C ALA A 265 -51.82 -37.16 19.32
N MET A 266 -52.28 -36.11 19.95
CA MET A 266 -52.91 -36.16 21.31
C MET A 266 -53.57 -34.80 21.55
N ALA A 267 -54.90 -34.83 21.31
CA ALA A 267 -55.86 -33.84 21.77
C ALA A 267 -55.93 -33.82 23.27
#